data_3ce64abb1fa866e806fd3443fd17e33d
#
_entry.id   3ce64abb1fa866e806fd3443fd17e33d
#
_cell.length_a   1.000
_cell.length_b   1.000
_cell.length_c   1.000
_cell.angle_alpha   90.00
_cell.angle_beta   90.00
_cell.angle_gamma   90.00
#
_symmetry.space_group_name_H-M   'P 1'
#
loop_
_entity.id
_entity.type
_entity.pdbx_description
1 polymer ?
#
loop_
_entity_poly.entity_id
_entity_poly.type
_entity_poly.pdbx_seq_one_letter_code
_entity_poly.pdbx_strand_id
1 'polypeptide(L)'
;MKSLKPTTRTLLAAAVALATTYGAAVQAQTVKVLSIVDHPALDAIRDGVRAELKSAGYDADKNLKWEYQSAQGNTGTAAQIARKFVGDQPNAIVAIATPAAQAVVAATKSVPVVYSGVTDPVAAQLVKGWTPSGTNVTGVSDKLPLDKQIALIKRVVPKAKTVGMVYNPGEANSVVVVKELKTLLAKEGMTLKEAAAPRTVDIGPAARSLAGKVDVIYTNTDNNVVSAYEALVKVANESKLPLVAADTDSVKRGAIAALGINYGDLGHQTGKLVVRILKGEKPGAIASETSDKLELFVNPGAAEKQGVTLSQDLLKDAKQVIK
;
A
#
# COMPACT_ATOMS: atom_id res chain seq x y z
N MET A 1 87.31 18.90 49.59
CA MET A 1 87.75 18.05 48.47
C MET A 1 87.13 16.68 48.66
N LYS A 2 86.22 16.30 47.92
CA LYS A 2 85.67 15.03 47.50
C LYS A 2 84.18 15.18 47.11
N SER A 3 84.00 15.01 45.82
CA SER A 3 82.72 15.10 45.16
C SER A 3 81.78 13.93 45.56
N LEU A 4 80.51 14.23 45.80
CA LEU A 4 79.48 13.21 45.88
C LEU A 4 78.50 13.47 44.74
N LYS A 5 78.31 12.43 43.90
CA LYS A 5 77.40 12.38 42.76
C LYS A 5 75.97 12.18 43.28
N PRO A 6 74.91 12.80 42.72
CA PRO A 6 73.57 12.47 43.03
C PRO A 6 73.10 11.29 42.16
N THR A 7 72.46 10.31 42.79
CA THR A 7 71.77 9.16 42.19
C THR A 7 70.45 9.57 41.56
N THR A 8 70.32 9.30 40.27
CA THR A 8 69.12 9.49 39.52
C THR A 8 68.08 8.43 39.91
N ARG A 9 66.97 8.85 40.50
CA ARG A 9 65.79 8.00 40.67
C ARG A 9 64.88 8.17 39.46
N THR A 10 64.79 7.15 38.65
CA THR A 10 63.87 7.04 37.53
C THR A 10 62.46 6.70 38.07
N LEU A 11 61.54 7.66 37.97
CA LEU A 11 60.11 7.44 38.23
C LEU A 11 59.46 6.93 36.96
N LEU A 12 59.08 5.64 36.90
CA LEU A 12 58.24 5.05 35.92
C LEU A 12 56.78 5.52 36.16
N ALA A 13 56.29 6.47 35.37
CA ALA A 13 54.91 6.83 35.38
C ALA A 13 54.17 5.85 34.44
N ALA A 14 53.44 4.88 35.03
CA ALA A 14 52.49 4.02 34.30
C ALA A 14 51.24 4.82 33.97
N ALA A 15 51.15 5.26 32.72
CA ALA A 15 49.90 5.85 32.16
C ALA A 15 48.94 4.69 31.91
N VAL A 16 47.96 4.49 32.81
CA VAL A 16 46.79 3.63 32.56
C VAL A 16 45.85 4.41 31.67
N ALA A 17 45.87 4.12 30.37
CA ALA A 17 44.88 4.61 29.42
C ALA A 17 43.56 3.87 29.71
N LEU A 18 42.66 4.49 30.46
CA LEU A 18 41.24 4.10 30.54
C LEU A 18 40.64 4.34 29.15
N ALA A 19 40.57 3.29 28.32
CA ALA A 19 39.70 3.28 27.15
C ALA A 19 38.27 3.25 27.63
N THR A 20 37.66 4.44 27.82
CA THR A 20 36.25 4.59 27.97
C THR A 20 35.60 4.28 26.62
N THR A 21 35.24 3.00 26.42
CA THR A 21 34.31 2.64 25.35
C THR A 21 32.97 3.29 25.71
N TYR A 22 32.75 4.50 25.17
CA TYR A 22 31.42 5.05 25.07
C TYR A 22 30.64 4.09 24.15
N GLY A 23 29.98 3.13 24.74
CA GLY A 23 28.91 2.42 24.08
C GLY A 23 27.88 3.48 23.74
N ALA A 24 27.91 3.98 22.50
CA ALA A 24 26.82 4.80 21.98
C ALA A 24 25.55 3.98 22.20
N ALA A 25 24.74 4.36 23.19
CA ALA A 25 23.41 3.80 23.34
C ALA A 25 22.73 3.97 22.00
N VAL A 26 22.52 2.90 21.25
CA VAL A 26 21.80 2.91 19.98
C VAL A 26 20.42 3.41 20.33
N GLN A 27 20.18 4.70 20.08
CA GLN A 27 18.87 5.29 20.31
C GLN A 27 17.86 4.52 19.47
N ALA A 28 16.81 4.00 20.14
CA ALA A 28 15.79 3.23 19.45
C ALA A 28 15.18 4.06 18.33
N GLN A 29 15.21 3.52 17.11
CA GLN A 29 14.59 4.16 15.96
C GLN A 29 13.06 4.14 16.16
N THR A 30 12.37 5.17 15.67
CA THR A 30 10.92 5.28 15.79
C THR A 30 10.30 5.29 14.39
N VAL A 31 9.46 4.29 14.12
CA VAL A 31 8.67 4.21 12.88
C VAL A 31 7.20 4.18 13.25
N LYS A 32 6.45 5.09 12.67
CA LYS A 32 5.00 5.18 12.84
C LYS A 32 4.30 4.81 11.55
N VAL A 33 3.19 4.10 11.65
CA VAL A 33 2.45 3.59 10.50
C VAL A 33 1.00 4.03 10.60
N LEU A 34 0.54 4.78 9.61
CA LEU A 34 -0.84 5.19 9.44
C LEU A 34 -1.45 4.47 8.25
N SER A 35 -2.52 3.69 8.48
CA SER A 35 -3.38 3.16 7.42
C SER A 35 -4.69 3.92 7.35
N ILE A 36 -5.27 4.07 6.15
CA ILE A 36 -6.60 4.70 6.04
C ILE A 36 -7.69 3.82 6.64
N VAL A 37 -7.59 2.50 6.45
CA VAL A 37 -8.57 1.51 6.92
C VAL A 37 -7.90 0.16 7.07
N ASP A 38 -8.51 -0.76 7.81
CA ASP A 38 -8.04 -2.14 7.93
C ASP A 38 -8.77 -3.03 6.92
N HIS A 39 -8.02 -3.74 6.10
CA HIS A 39 -8.45 -4.85 5.26
C HIS A 39 -7.23 -5.68 4.82
N PRO A 40 -7.42 -6.94 4.35
CA PRO A 40 -6.32 -7.89 4.16
C PRO A 40 -5.14 -7.37 3.34
N ALA A 41 -5.38 -6.61 2.26
CA ALA A 41 -4.31 -6.10 1.41
C ALA A 41 -3.46 -5.04 2.15
N LEU A 42 -4.08 -4.09 2.86
CA LEU A 42 -3.34 -3.05 3.62
C LEU A 42 -2.66 -3.63 4.86
N ASP A 43 -3.27 -4.63 5.51
CA ASP A 43 -2.65 -5.38 6.61
C ASP A 43 -1.40 -6.12 6.13
N ALA A 44 -1.45 -6.72 4.93
CA ALA A 44 -0.29 -7.38 4.33
C ALA A 44 0.87 -6.40 4.05
N ILE A 45 0.57 -5.15 3.63
CA ILE A 45 1.60 -4.10 3.52
C ILE A 45 2.24 -3.83 4.88
N ARG A 46 1.42 -3.54 5.91
CA ARG A 46 1.88 -3.26 7.27
C ARG A 46 2.81 -4.36 7.78
N ASP A 47 2.37 -5.60 7.63
CA ASP A 47 3.08 -6.77 8.13
C ASP A 47 4.37 -7.03 7.34
N GLY A 48 4.35 -6.80 6.01
CA GLY A 48 5.53 -6.87 5.16
C GLY A 48 6.58 -5.82 5.52
N VAL A 49 6.17 -4.57 5.80
CA VAL A 49 7.07 -3.51 6.29
C VAL A 49 7.72 -3.93 7.61
N ARG A 50 6.91 -4.42 8.57
CA ARG A 50 7.41 -4.86 9.87
C ARG A 50 8.39 -6.03 9.74
N ALA A 51 8.08 -7.00 8.89
CA ALA A 51 8.94 -8.15 8.63
C ALA A 51 10.28 -7.74 8.01
N GLU A 52 10.28 -6.81 7.05
CA GLU A 52 11.50 -6.30 6.42
C GLU A 52 12.36 -5.52 7.40
N LEU A 53 11.76 -4.66 8.23
CA LEU A 53 12.49 -3.96 9.29
C LEU A 53 13.15 -4.95 10.26
N LYS A 54 12.43 -5.98 10.68
CA LYS A 54 12.96 -7.03 11.56
C LYS A 54 14.13 -7.79 10.91
N SER A 55 14.00 -8.15 9.65
CA SER A 55 15.08 -8.83 8.90
C SER A 55 16.33 -7.97 8.74
N ALA A 56 16.15 -6.65 8.68
CA ALA A 56 17.24 -5.67 8.63
C ALA A 56 17.83 -5.31 10.01
N GLY A 57 17.38 -5.98 11.08
CA GLY A 57 17.91 -5.80 12.43
C GLY A 57 17.16 -4.75 13.27
N TYR A 58 16.06 -4.18 12.78
CA TYR A 58 15.18 -3.27 13.53
C TYR A 58 14.01 -4.06 14.13
N ASP A 59 14.13 -4.43 15.40
CA ASP A 59 13.15 -5.24 16.11
C ASP A 59 12.37 -4.39 17.11
N ALA A 60 11.04 -4.50 17.09
CA ALA A 60 10.14 -3.75 17.95
C ALA A 60 10.37 -4.03 19.45
N ASP A 61 10.89 -5.22 19.78
CA ASP A 61 11.18 -5.61 21.16
C ASP A 61 12.58 -5.18 21.66
N LYS A 62 13.40 -4.56 20.80
CA LYS A 62 14.81 -4.23 21.11
C LYS A 62 15.19 -2.78 20.83
N ASN A 63 15.16 -2.39 19.56
CA ASN A 63 15.76 -1.13 19.08
C ASN A 63 14.84 -0.34 18.12
N LEU A 64 13.58 -0.75 18.00
CA LEU A 64 12.58 -0.08 17.16
C LEU A 64 11.34 0.26 17.99
N LYS A 65 10.96 1.52 18.06
CA LYS A 65 9.63 1.94 18.52
C LYS A 65 8.68 1.91 17.33
N TRP A 66 7.78 0.92 17.32
CA TRP A 66 6.77 0.72 16.28
C TRP A 66 5.40 1.12 16.81
N GLU A 67 4.72 2.04 16.13
CA GLU A 67 3.33 2.41 16.42
C GLU A 67 2.51 2.34 15.14
N TYR A 68 1.38 1.62 15.20
CA TYR A 68 0.41 1.51 14.12
C TYR A 68 -0.92 2.12 14.56
N GLN A 69 -1.54 2.92 13.68
CA GLN A 69 -2.90 3.39 13.85
C GLN A 69 -3.66 3.34 12.52
N SER A 70 -4.93 2.92 12.59
CA SER A 70 -5.88 2.93 11.48
C SER A 70 -6.85 4.10 11.64
N ALA A 71 -7.13 4.78 10.54
CA ALA A 71 -8.09 5.88 10.50
C ALA A 71 -9.55 5.40 10.31
N GLN A 72 -9.77 4.09 10.20
CA GLN A 72 -11.08 3.46 10.05
C GLN A 72 -11.92 4.04 8.90
N GLY A 73 -11.25 4.34 7.77
CA GLY A 73 -11.88 4.92 6.59
C GLY A 73 -12.20 6.41 6.68
N ASN A 74 -11.85 7.08 7.78
CA ASN A 74 -12.18 8.49 7.99
C ASN A 74 -10.95 9.39 7.76
N THR A 75 -11.03 10.26 6.75
CA THR A 75 -9.94 11.17 6.39
C THR A 75 -9.65 12.24 7.46
N GLY A 76 -10.67 12.66 8.21
CA GLY A 76 -10.51 13.57 9.35
C GLY A 76 -9.70 12.92 10.48
N THR A 77 -10.00 11.65 10.79
CA THR A 77 -9.23 10.84 11.75
C THR A 77 -7.80 10.63 11.25
N ALA A 78 -7.61 10.35 9.95
CA ALA A 78 -6.28 10.24 9.34
C ALA A 78 -5.46 11.53 9.54
N ALA A 79 -6.08 12.70 9.33
CA ALA A 79 -5.43 13.99 9.55
C ALA A 79 -5.07 14.25 11.04
N GLN A 80 -5.88 13.79 11.99
CA GLN A 80 -5.58 13.88 13.43
C GLN A 80 -4.40 12.98 13.80
N ILE A 81 -4.40 11.72 13.37
CA ILE A 81 -3.31 10.77 13.59
C ILE A 81 -2.02 11.28 12.96
N ALA A 82 -2.08 11.78 11.72
CA ALA A 82 -0.92 12.34 11.03
C ALA A 82 -0.27 13.48 11.83
N ARG A 83 -1.07 14.44 12.33
CA ARG A 83 -0.55 15.54 13.18
C ARG A 83 0.07 15.03 14.48
N LYS A 84 -0.57 14.05 15.15
CA LYS A 84 0.00 13.42 16.34
C LYS A 84 1.35 12.76 16.03
N PHE A 85 1.41 11.96 14.97
CA PHE A 85 2.65 11.27 14.57
C PHE A 85 3.78 12.24 14.23
N VAL A 86 3.47 13.33 13.52
CA VAL A 86 4.44 14.39 13.20
C VAL A 86 4.94 15.07 14.48
N GLY A 87 4.05 15.35 15.44
CA GLY A 87 4.43 15.94 16.74
C GLY A 87 5.40 15.09 17.54
N ASP A 88 5.37 13.79 17.38
CA ASP A 88 6.28 12.83 18.05
C ASP A 88 7.68 12.75 17.39
N GLN A 89 7.92 13.47 16.28
CA GLN A 89 9.19 13.53 15.56
C GLN A 89 9.83 12.16 15.27
N PRO A 90 9.13 11.19 14.64
CA PRO A 90 9.68 9.87 14.36
C PRO A 90 10.75 9.92 13.28
N ASN A 91 11.57 8.87 13.19
CA ASN A 91 12.58 8.72 12.13
C ASN A 91 11.95 8.49 10.75
N ALA A 92 10.76 7.87 10.71
CA ALA A 92 9.95 7.76 9.49
C ALA A 92 8.47 7.55 9.82
N ILE A 93 7.60 8.04 8.91
CA ILE A 93 6.17 7.70 8.90
C ILE A 93 5.89 6.90 7.62
N VAL A 94 5.36 5.69 7.79
CA VAL A 94 4.80 4.91 6.68
C VAL A 94 3.32 5.25 6.57
N ALA A 95 2.90 5.69 5.39
CA ALA A 95 1.51 6.05 5.11
C ALA A 95 0.91 5.07 4.11
N ILE A 96 -0.01 4.22 4.56
CA ILE A 96 -0.60 3.14 3.77
C ILE A 96 -1.92 3.61 3.15
N ALA A 97 -2.02 3.50 1.84
CA ALA A 97 -3.06 3.98 0.94
C ALA A 97 -3.09 5.51 0.72
N THR A 98 -3.67 5.92 -0.41
CA THR A 98 -3.65 7.30 -0.89
C THR A 98 -4.17 8.33 0.11
N PRO A 99 -5.34 8.15 0.76
CA PRO A 99 -5.85 9.16 1.68
C PRO A 99 -4.98 9.33 2.94
N ALA A 100 -4.38 8.25 3.45
CA ALA A 100 -3.43 8.33 4.57
C ALA A 100 -2.15 9.06 4.16
N ALA A 101 -1.61 8.76 2.98
CA ALA A 101 -0.43 9.44 2.44
C ALA A 101 -0.67 10.94 2.26
N GLN A 102 -1.83 11.33 1.73
CA GLN A 102 -2.24 12.73 1.60
C GLN A 102 -2.29 13.43 2.97
N ALA A 103 -2.88 12.78 3.99
CA ALA A 103 -2.96 13.32 5.33
C ALA A 103 -1.57 13.55 5.95
N VAL A 104 -0.64 12.59 5.81
CA VAL A 104 0.72 12.71 6.37
C VAL A 104 1.54 13.77 5.62
N VAL A 105 1.52 13.77 4.29
CA VAL A 105 2.29 14.73 3.47
C VAL A 105 1.79 16.18 3.68
N ALA A 106 0.48 16.35 3.93
CA ALA A 106 -0.08 17.64 4.30
C ALA A 106 0.38 18.12 5.70
N ALA A 107 0.62 17.18 6.63
CA ALA A 107 0.98 17.50 8.02
C ALA A 107 2.46 17.84 8.21
N THR A 108 3.36 17.41 7.32
CA THR A 108 4.81 17.63 7.50
C THR A 108 5.56 17.89 6.19
N LYS A 109 6.62 18.72 6.30
CA LYS A 109 7.60 18.93 5.22
C LYS A 109 9.02 18.50 5.63
N SER A 110 9.20 17.97 6.83
CA SER A 110 10.52 17.62 7.39
C SER A 110 10.62 16.17 7.85
N VAL A 111 9.59 15.62 8.51
CA VAL A 111 9.60 14.21 8.92
C VAL A 111 9.60 13.32 7.68
N PRO A 112 10.50 12.32 7.57
CA PRO A 112 10.52 11.36 6.48
C PRO A 112 9.20 10.63 6.29
N VAL A 113 8.67 10.63 5.06
CA VAL A 113 7.42 9.96 4.70
C VAL A 113 7.67 8.94 3.62
N VAL A 114 7.24 7.70 3.87
CA VAL A 114 7.23 6.61 2.89
C VAL A 114 5.78 6.19 2.66
N TYR A 115 5.22 6.53 1.50
CA TYR A 115 3.90 6.05 1.14
C TYR A 115 3.97 4.61 0.61
N SER A 116 2.89 3.84 0.77
CA SER A 116 2.75 2.47 0.27
C SER A 116 1.33 2.19 -0.17
N GLY A 117 1.15 1.47 -1.29
CA GLY A 117 -0.19 1.21 -1.83
C GLY A 117 -0.89 2.49 -2.29
N VAL A 118 -0.16 3.36 -2.96
CA VAL A 118 -0.68 4.59 -3.57
C VAL A 118 -0.72 4.41 -5.08
N THR A 119 -1.91 4.43 -5.67
CA THR A 119 -2.11 4.13 -7.08
C THR A 119 -1.39 5.12 -7.99
N ASP A 120 -1.55 6.42 -7.76
CA ASP A 120 -0.83 7.44 -8.53
C ASP A 120 -0.36 8.58 -7.60
N PRO A 121 0.92 8.56 -7.20
CA PRO A 121 1.44 9.54 -6.25
C PRO A 121 1.53 10.95 -6.83
N VAL A 122 1.57 11.10 -8.16
CA VAL A 122 1.57 12.40 -8.84
C VAL A 122 0.15 12.97 -8.87
N ALA A 123 -0.84 12.19 -9.28
CA ALA A 123 -2.24 12.60 -9.25
C ALA A 123 -2.73 12.86 -7.81
N ALA A 124 -2.23 12.11 -6.83
CA ALA A 124 -2.49 12.33 -5.41
C ALA A 124 -1.74 13.54 -4.82
N GLN A 125 -0.89 14.24 -5.60
CA GLN A 125 -0.10 15.41 -5.19
C GLN A 125 0.90 15.14 -4.06
N LEU A 126 1.40 13.90 -3.95
CA LEU A 126 2.42 13.55 -2.97
C LEU A 126 3.82 13.92 -3.46
N VAL A 127 4.06 13.74 -4.75
CA VAL A 127 5.31 14.04 -5.45
C VAL A 127 5.01 14.69 -6.80
N LYS A 128 6.01 15.35 -7.40
CA LYS A 128 5.86 16.01 -8.71
C LYS A 128 6.08 15.06 -9.89
N GLY A 129 6.69 13.92 -9.66
CA GLY A 129 7.04 12.93 -10.67
C GLY A 129 7.58 11.65 -10.03
N TRP A 130 7.96 10.69 -10.86
CA TRP A 130 8.46 9.38 -10.43
C TRP A 130 9.96 9.38 -10.06
N THR A 131 10.69 10.41 -10.49
CA THR A 131 12.11 10.64 -10.14
C THR A 131 12.26 11.10 -8.69
N PRO A 132 13.49 11.16 -8.12
CA PRO A 132 13.72 11.67 -6.78
C PRO A 132 13.01 13.01 -6.55
N SER A 133 12.21 13.07 -5.48
CA SER A 133 11.27 14.19 -5.25
C SER A 133 11.94 15.48 -4.80
N GLY A 134 13.15 15.40 -4.25
CA GLY A 134 13.83 16.51 -3.59
C GLY A 134 13.16 16.97 -2.29
N THR A 135 12.14 16.24 -1.80
CA THR A 135 11.37 16.58 -0.60
C THR A 135 11.58 15.53 0.50
N ASN A 136 10.74 15.54 1.54
CA ASN A 136 10.72 14.53 2.58
C ASN A 136 9.90 13.28 2.23
N VAL A 137 9.52 13.07 0.96
CA VAL A 137 8.57 12.03 0.53
C VAL A 137 9.17 11.12 -0.51
N THR A 138 8.99 9.82 -0.33
CA THR A 138 9.19 8.74 -1.31
C THR A 138 8.17 7.63 -1.05
N GLY A 139 8.18 6.55 -1.81
CA GLY A 139 7.34 5.40 -1.52
C GLY A 139 7.16 4.44 -2.69
N VAL A 140 6.21 3.52 -2.51
CA VAL A 140 5.91 2.45 -3.46
C VAL A 140 4.45 2.53 -3.90
N SER A 141 4.25 2.58 -5.21
CA SER A 141 2.93 2.61 -5.85
C SER A 141 2.43 1.19 -6.14
N ASP A 142 1.12 1.03 -6.06
CA ASP A 142 0.38 -0.17 -6.47
C ASP A 142 -0.35 0.02 -7.82
N LYS A 143 0.06 1.00 -8.63
CA LYS A 143 -0.57 1.27 -9.93
C LYS A 143 -0.57 0.03 -10.82
N LEU A 144 -1.76 -0.36 -11.27
CA LEU A 144 -1.96 -1.50 -12.17
C LEU A 144 -2.05 -1.05 -13.63
N PRO A 145 -1.55 -1.86 -14.57
CA PRO A 145 -1.74 -1.64 -16.00
C PRO A 145 -3.21 -1.92 -16.38
N LEU A 146 -3.99 -0.87 -16.65
CA LEU A 146 -5.44 -0.99 -16.89
C LEU A 146 -5.79 -1.72 -18.19
N ASP A 147 -4.91 -1.75 -19.19
CA ASP A 147 -5.03 -2.57 -20.40
C ASP A 147 -5.08 -4.07 -20.03
N LYS A 148 -4.25 -4.53 -19.10
CA LYS A 148 -4.28 -5.91 -18.62
C LYS A 148 -5.54 -6.21 -17.78
N GLN A 149 -6.06 -5.21 -17.07
CA GLN A 149 -7.33 -5.35 -16.34
C GLN A 149 -8.50 -5.52 -17.33
N ILE A 150 -8.55 -4.73 -18.40
CA ILE A 150 -9.55 -4.87 -19.48
C ILE A 150 -9.42 -6.24 -20.16
N ALA A 151 -8.19 -6.70 -20.41
CA ALA A 151 -7.95 -8.02 -20.97
C ALA A 151 -8.49 -9.14 -20.04
N LEU A 152 -8.30 -9.03 -18.73
CA LEU A 152 -8.87 -9.96 -17.75
C LEU A 152 -10.40 -9.92 -17.78
N ILE A 153 -11.01 -8.74 -17.79
CA ILE A 153 -12.48 -8.58 -17.90
C ILE A 153 -13.00 -9.34 -19.13
N LYS A 154 -12.36 -9.18 -20.28
CA LYS A 154 -12.73 -9.88 -21.52
C LYS A 154 -12.52 -11.40 -21.44
N ARG A 155 -11.54 -11.87 -20.69
CA ARG A 155 -11.33 -13.31 -20.47
C ARG A 155 -12.43 -13.91 -19.57
N VAL A 156 -12.93 -13.16 -18.60
CA VAL A 156 -14.01 -13.58 -17.69
C VAL A 156 -15.38 -13.44 -18.36
N VAL A 157 -15.62 -12.33 -19.06
CA VAL A 157 -16.88 -12.01 -19.75
C VAL A 157 -16.59 -11.57 -21.21
N PRO A 158 -16.40 -12.53 -22.14
CA PRO A 158 -15.94 -12.23 -23.50
C PRO A 158 -16.84 -11.30 -24.31
N LYS A 159 -18.14 -11.23 -23.97
CA LYS A 159 -19.13 -10.40 -24.67
C LYS A 159 -19.43 -9.09 -23.95
N ALA A 160 -18.67 -8.74 -22.89
CA ALA A 160 -18.89 -7.52 -22.15
C ALA A 160 -18.78 -6.28 -23.06
N LYS A 161 -19.77 -5.40 -22.93
CA LYS A 161 -19.81 -4.08 -23.57
C LYS A 161 -19.90 -2.96 -22.56
N THR A 162 -20.42 -3.23 -21.40
CA THR A 162 -20.63 -2.25 -20.33
C THR A 162 -20.01 -2.76 -19.04
N VAL A 163 -19.02 -2.02 -18.54
CA VAL A 163 -18.35 -2.27 -17.25
C VAL A 163 -18.99 -1.36 -16.23
N GLY A 164 -19.38 -1.90 -15.08
CA GLY A 164 -19.79 -1.12 -13.91
C GLY A 164 -18.62 -0.92 -12.96
N MET A 165 -18.58 0.21 -12.28
CA MET A 165 -17.60 0.47 -11.23
C MET A 165 -18.25 1.18 -10.06
N VAL A 166 -18.21 0.55 -8.89
CA VAL A 166 -18.58 1.18 -7.61
C VAL A 166 -17.31 1.79 -7.02
N TYR A 167 -17.35 3.05 -6.65
CA TYR A 167 -16.18 3.74 -6.11
C TYR A 167 -16.53 4.92 -5.22
N ASN A 168 -15.59 5.34 -4.39
CA ASN A 168 -15.66 6.54 -3.59
C ASN A 168 -15.09 7.74 -4.38
N PRO A 169 -15.91 8.72 -4.80
CA PRO A 169 -15.43 9.90 -5.52
C PRO A 169 -14.54 10.83 -4.67
N GLY A 170 -14.46 10.62 -3.36
CA GLY A 170 -13.55 11.32 -2.46
C GLY A 170 -12.13 10.73 -2.42
N GLU A 171 -11.87 9.59 -3.08
CA GLU A 171 -10.56 8.96 -3.14
C GLU A 171 -9.85 9.26 -4.47
N ALA A 172 -8.71 9.97 -4.40
CA ALA A 172 -7.94 10.34 -5.60
C ALA A 172 -7.45 9.12 -6.40
N ASN A 173 -7.11 8.01 -5.74
CA ASN A 173 -6.76 6.73 -6.39
C ASN A 173 -7.91 6.21 -7.26
N SER A 174 -9.16 6.28 -6.78
CA SER A 174 -10.31 5.80 -7.53
C SER A 174 -10.67 6.73 -8.67
N VAL A 175 -10.62 8.04 -8.46
CA VAL A 175 -10.93 9.05 -9.48
C VAL A 175 -9.98 8.95 -10.68
N VAL A 176 -8.68 8.75 -10.46
CA VAL A 176 -7.71 8.60 -11.56
C VAL A 176 -7.96 7.32 -12.36
N VAL A 177 -8.27 6.20 -11.67
CA VAL A 177 -8.60 4.93 -12.33
C VAL A 177 -9.88 5.04 -13.16
N VAL A 178 -10.94 5.64 -12.63
CA VAL A 178 -12.19 5.88 -13.36
C VAL A 178 -11.93 6.64 -14.67
N LYS A 179 -11.15 7.72 -14.58
CA LYS A 179 -10.83 8.56 -15.75
C LYS A 179 -10.03 7.80 -16.81
N GLU A 180 -8.97 7.09 -16.39
CA GLU A 180 -8.13 6.31 -17.30
C GLU A 180 -8.90 5.12 -17.88
N LEU A 181 -9.63 4.37 -17.06
CA LEU A 181 -10.42 3.21 -17.47
C LEU A 181 -11.50 3.57 -18.48
N LYS A 182 -12.21 4.69 -18.25
CA LYS A 182 -13.23 5.20 -19.19
C LYS A 182 -12.64 5.45 -20.58
N THR A 183 -11.45 6.05 -20.63
CA THR A 183 -10.74 6.32 -21.89
C THR A 183 -10.30 5.04 -22.59
N LEU A 184 -9.78 4.06 -21.83
CA LEU A 184 -9.29 2.80 -22.41
C LEU A 184 -10.45 1.90 -22.85
N LEU A 185 -11.52 1.81 -22.08
CA LEU A 185 -12.72 1.05 -22.47
C LEU A 185 -13.34 1.59 -23.75
N ALA A 186 -13.40 2.91 -23.93
CA ALA A 186 -13.93 3.51 -25.15
C ALA A 186 -13.12 3.10 -26.41
N LYS A 187 -11.79 2.97 -26.31
CA LYS A 187 -10.94 2.46 -27.39
C LYS A 187 -11.26 1.01 -27.76
N GLU A 188 -11.76 0.23 -26.80
CA GLU A 188 -12.15 -1.17 -26.97
C GLU A 188 -13.63 -1.34 -27.36
N GLY A 189 -14.34 -0.24 -27.63
CA GLY A 189 -15.77 -0.23 -27.94
C GLY A 189 -16.66 -0.62 -26.76
N MET A 190 -16.16 -0.38 -25.54
CA MET A 190 -16.85 -0.63 -24.28
C MET A 190 -17.17 0.68 -23.56
N THR A 191 -18.11 0.65 -22.62
CA THR A 191 -18.49 1.82 -21.82
C THR A 191 -18.33 1.55 -20.34
N LEU A 192 -18.02 2.60 -19.55
CA LEU A 192 -18.00 2.57 -18.10
C LEU A 192 -19.29 3.18 -17.55
N LYS A 193 -19.97 2.48 -16.64
CA LYS A 193 -21.04 3.02 -15.78
C LYS A 193 -20.57 3.12 -14.36
N GLU A 194 -20.64 4.32 -13.82
CA GLU A 194 -20.15 4.68 -12.51
C GLU A 194 -21.28 4.66 -11.48
N ALA A 195 -21.00 4.16 -10.27
CA ALA A 195 -21.89 4.22 -9.12
C ALA A 195 -21.10 4.72 -7.91
N ALA A 196 -21.41 5.93 -7.46
CA ALA A 196 -20.72 6.54 -6.32
C ALA A 196 -21.12 5.88 -4.99
N ALA A 197 -20.11 5.57 -4.16
CA ALA A 197 -20.28 5.02 -2.82
C ALA A 197 -19.30 5.74 -1.85
N PRO A 198 -19.60 6.98 -1.44
CA PRO A 198 -18.71 7.76 -0.58
C PRO A 198 -18.52 7.17 0.81
N ARG A 199 -19.37 6.24 1.24
CA ARG A 199 -19.30 5.53 2.52
C ARG A 199 -19.47 4.03 2.30
N THR A 200 -18.96 3.22 3.20
CA THR A 200 -19.07 1.75 3.13
C THR A 200 -20.51 1.26 3.07
N VAL A 201 -21.45 1.94 3.77
CA VAL A 201 -22.88 1.61 3.75
C VAL A 201 -23.55 1.87 2.40
N ASP A 202 -22.97 2.69 1.55
CA ASP A 202 -23.52 3.03 0.23
C ASP A 202 -23.15 1.98 -0.84
N ILE A 203 -22.20 1.06 -0.58
CA ILE A 203 -21.68 0.09 -1.55
C ILE A 203 -22.75 -0.86 -2.06
N GLY A 204 -23.52 -1.47 -1.16
CA GLY A 204 -24.62 -2.36 -1.57
C GLY A 204 -25.68 -1.66 -2.43
N PRO A 205 -26.23 -0.51 -2.01
CA PRO A 205 -27.12 0.30 -2.86
C PRO A 205 -26.51 0.69 -4.21
N ALA A 206 -25.25 1.14 -4.24
CA ALA A 206 -24.54 1.51 -5.48
C ALA A 206 -24.39 0.30 -6.43
N ALA A 207 -24.00 -0.86 -5.90
CA ALA A 207 -23.90 -2.10 -6.67
C ALA A 207 -25.27 -2.51 -7.24
N ARG A 208 -26.34 -2.47 -6.45
CA ARG A 208 -27.70 -2.76 -6.93
C ARG A 208 -28.15 -1.83 -8.05
N SER A 209 -27.73 -0.57 -8.03
CA SER A 209 -28.06 0.39 -9.08
C SER A 209 -27.49 0.03 -10.45
N LEU A 210 -26.43 -0.79 -10.49
CA LEU A 210 -25.76 -1.30 -11.69
C LEU A 210 -26.38 -2.61 -12.19
N ALA A 211 -27.05 -3.38 -11.34
CA ALA A 211 -27.65 -4.66 -11.72
C ALA A 211 -28.63 -4.50 -12.89
N GLY A 212 -28.50 -5.38 -13.90
CA GLY A 212 -29.26 -5.33 -15.14
C GLY A 212 -28.87 -4.19 -16.11
N LYS A 213 -27.88 -3.37 -15.77
CA LYS A 213 -27.42 -2.24 -16.59
C LYS A 213 -25.98 -2.38 -17.05
N VAL A 214 -25.23 -3.33 -16.53
CA VAL A 214 -23.84 -3.60 -16.88
C VAL A 214 -23.63 -5.11 -17.02
N ASP A 215 -22.61 -5.50 -17.79
CA ASP A 215 -22.28 -6.88 -18.08
C ASP A 215 -21.34 -7.47 -17.02
N VAL A 216 -20.56 -6.62 -16.36
CA VAL A 216 -19.55 -6.97 -15.35
C VAL A 216 -19.30 -5.78 -14.45
N ILE A 217 -19.04 -6.03 -13.17
CA ILE A 217 -18.46 -5.02 -12.27
C ILE A 217 -16.95 -5.26 -12.18
N TYR A 218 -16.19 -4.18 -12.37
CA TYR A 218 -14.77 -4.12 -12.05
C TYR A 218 -14.57 -3.30 -10.79
N THR A 219 -13.80 -3.81 -9.83
CA THR A 219 -13.42 -3.08 -8.63
C THR A 219 -11.93 -2.76 -8.67
N ASN A 220 -11.61 -1.48 -8.58
CA ASN A 220 -10.24 -1.03 -8.32
C ASN A 220 -9.89 -1.17 -6.83
N THR A 221 -8.72 -0.67 -6.45
CA THR A 221 -8.26 -0.64 -5.05
C THR A 221 -8.87 0.56 -4.29
N ASP A 222 -10.19 0.71 -4.36
CA ASP A 222 -10.96 1.67 -3.57
C ASP A 222 -11.06 1.20 -2.12
N ASN A 223 -10.61 2.01 -1.17
CA ASN A 223 -10.50 1.59 0.22
C ASN A 223 -11.87 1.31 0.87
N ASN A 224 -12.91 2.09 0.52
CA ASN A 224 -14.26 1.85 1.02
C ASN A 224 -14.82 0.54 0.44
N VAL A 225 -14.68 0.34 -0.88
CA VAL A 225 -15.19 -0.85 -1.57
C VAL A 225 -14.53 -2.11 -1.06
N VAL A 226 -13.18 -2.11 -0.98
CA VAL A 226 -12.44 -3.27 -0.50
C VAL A 226 -12.73 -3.56 0.97
N SER A 227 -12.89 -2.55 1.84
CA SER A 227 -13.20 -2.78 3.25
C SER A 227 -14.58 -3.42 3.49
N ALA A 228 -15.56 -3.17 2.63
CA ALA A 228 -16.92 -3.72 2.72
C ALA A 228 -17.28 -4.64 1.53
N TYR A 229 -16.32 -5.40 1.05
CA TYR A 229 -16.40 -6.18 -0.19
C TYR A 229 -17.56 -7.18 -0.20
N GLU A 230 -17.91 -7.76 0.94
CA GLU A 230 -19.01 -8.72 1.10
C GLU A 230 -20.36 -8.12 0.70
N ALA A 231 -20.56 -6.82 0.91
CA ALA A 231 -21.80 -6.15 0.49
C ALA A 231 -21.93 -6.12 -1.05
N LEU A 232 -20.80 -5.94 -1.74
CA LEU A 232 -20.74 -6.00 -3.20
C LEU A 232 -20.93 -7.43 -3.72
N VAL A 233 -20.20 -8.40 -3.14
CA VAL A 233 -20.30 -9.83 -3.49
C VAL A 233 -21.72 -10.35 -3.32
N LYS A 234 -22.42 -9.97 -2.25
CA LYS A 234 -23.81 -10.32 -2.05
C LYS A 234 -24.68 -9.89 -3.24
N VAL A 235 -24.57 -8.64 -3.66
CA VAL A 235 -25.34 -8.12 -4.81
C VAL A 235 -24.94 -8.84 -6.10
N ALA A 236 -23.64 -9.05 -6.32
CA ALA A 236 -23.12 -9.77 -7.50
C ALA A 236 -23.72 -11.18 -7.61
N ASN A 237 -23.75 -11.93 -6.52
CA ASN A 237 -24.34 -13.27 -6.46
C ASN A 237 -25.86 -13.27 -6.66
N GLU A 238 -26.58 -12.38 -5.98
CA GLU A 238 -28.05 -12.25 -6.06
C GLU A 238 -28.49 -11.85 -7.48
N SER A 239 -27.72 -11.01 -8.16
CA SER A 239 -28.04 -10.46 -9.49
C SER A 239 -27.40 -11.26 -10.63
N LYS A 240 -26.63 -12.33 -10.33
CA LYS A 240 -25.81 -13.05 -11.31
C LYS A 240 -24.95 -12.08 -12.14
N LEU A 241 -24.35 -11.12 -11.48
CA LEU A 241 -23.54 -10.07 -12.09
C LEU A 241 -22.06 -10.36 -11.85
N PRO A 242 -21.27 -10.67 -12.90
CA PRO A 242 -19.85 -10.98 -12.77
C PRO A 242 -19.04 -9.89 -12.08
N LEU A 243 -18.14 -10.28 -11.17
CA LEU A 243 -17.31 -9.39 -10.37
C LEU A 243 -15.83 -9.72 -10.57
N VAL A 244 -15.09 -8.79 -11.20
CA VAL A 244 -13.64 -8.85 -11.41
C VAL A 244 -12.96 -7.80 -10.54
N ALA A 245 -11.90 -8.18 -9.84
CA ALA A 245 -11.20 -7.33 -8.89
C ALA A 245 -9.79 -6.95 -9.35
N ALA A 246 -9.27 -5.88 -8.78
CA ALA A 246 -7.89 -5.42 -8.94
C ALA A 246 -6.93 -6.09 -7.93
N ASP A 247 -7.40 -6.56 -6.80
CA ASP A 247 -6.61 -7.19 -5.76
C ASP A 247 -6.95 -8.68 -5.59
N THR A 248 -5.93 -9.48 -5.27
CA THR A 248 -6.05 -10.94 -5.18
C THR A 248 -6.78 -11.42 -3.93
N ASP A 249 -6.83 -10.62 -2.85
CA ASP A 249 -7.54 -10.99 -1.63
C ASP A 249 -9.06 -10.90 -1.81
N SER A 250 -9.53 -9.98 -2.65
CA SER A 250 -10.95 -9.89 -3.04
C SER A 250 -11.46 -11.16 -3.74
N VAL A 251 -10.59 -11.94 -4.39
CA VAL A 251 -10.96 -13.24 -5.00
C VAL A 251 -11.32 -14.27 -3.93
N LYS A 252 -10.59 -14.29 -2.82
CA LYS A 252 -10.90 -15.15 -1.66
C LYS A 252 -12.23 -14.78 -1.00
N ARG A 253 -12.65 -13.51 -1.16
CA ARG A 253 -13.88 -12.94 -0.61
C ARG A 253 -15.07 -13.03 -1.57
N GLY A 254 -14.88 -13.49 -2.81
CA GLY A 254 -15.97 -13.80 -3.74
C GLY A 254 -15.95 -13.03 -5.07
N ALA A 255 -14.86 -12.36 -5.44
CA ALA A 255 -14.63 -11.98 -6.83
C ALA A 255 -14.31 -13.21 -7.67
N ILE A 256 -14.65 -13.18 -8.95
CA ILE A 256 -14.38 -14.29 -9.90
C ILE A 256 -12.90 -14.40 -10.19
N ALA A 257 -12.25 -13.27 -10.45
CA ALA A 257 -10.84 -13.20 -10.80
C ALA A 257 -10.24 -11.85 -10.43
N ALA A 258 -8.93 -11.86 -10.20
CA ALA A 258 -8.13 -10.64 -10.10
C ALA A 258 -6.74 -10.87 -10.69
N LEU A 259 -6.23 -9.84 -11.37
CA LEU A 259 -4.83 -9.74 -11.76
C LEU A 259 -4.22 -8.59 -10.93
N GLY A 260 -3.61 -8.92 -9.82
CA GLY A 260 -3.18 -7.94 -8.82
C GLY A 260 -1.74 -8.13 -8.36
N ILE A 261 -1.28 -7.18 -7.57
CA ILE A 261 0.03 -7.19 -6.92
C ILE A 261 -0.07 -8.03 -5.63
N ASN A 262 1.04 -8.66 -5.24
CA ASN A 262 1.18 -9.20 -3.90
C ASN A 262 1.47 -8.08 -2.91
N TYR A 263 0.53 -7.77 -2.04
CA TYR A 263 0.66 -6.65 -1.09
C TYR A 263 1.66 -6.93 0.04
N GLY A 264 1.95 -8.18 0.36
CA GLY A 264 3.06 -8.53 1.25
C GLY A 264 4.41 -8.17 0.63
N ASP A 265 4.63 -8.50 -0.65
CA ASP A 265 5.85 -8.13 -1.39
C ASP A 265 5.97 -6.59 -1.49
N LEU A 266 4.87 -5.88 -1.72
CA LEU A 266 4.82 -4.41 -1.70
C LEU A 266 5.23 -3.85 -0.32
N GLY A 267 4.77 -4.49 0.75
CA GLY A 267 5.17 -4.17 2.12
C GLY A 267 6.66 -4.36 2.35
N HIS A 268 7.24 -5.48 1.90
CA HIS A 268 8.68 -5.72 1.96
C HIS A 268 9.46 -4.66 1.17
N GLN A 269 9.02 -4.31 -0.03
CA GLN A 269 9.63 -3.26 -0.85
C GLN A 269 9.59 -1.90 -0.12
N THR A 270 8.46 -1.55 0.47
CA THR A 270 8.31 -0.35 1.31
C THR A 270 9.25 -0.39 2.51
N GLY A 271 9.35 -1.53 3.19
CA GLY A 271 10.27 -1.73 4.32
C GLY A 271 11.72 -1.47 3.96
N LYS A 272 12.17 -1.88 2.77
CA LYS A 272 13.51 -1.59 2.26
C LYS A 272 13.77 -0.09 2.14
N LEU A 273 12.78 0.70 1.68
CA LEU A 273 12.91 2.16 1.64
C LEU A 273 13.01 2.75 3.04
N VAL A 274 12.22 2.26 3.99
CA VAL A 274 12.32 2.69 5.39
C VAL A 274 13.69 2.37 5.96
N VAL A 275 14.24 1.18 5.71
CA VAL A 275 15.61 0.79 6.15
C VAL A 275 16.67 1.74 5.61
N ARG A 276 16.59 2.14 4.33
CA ARG A 276 17.50 3.13 3.72
C ARG A 276 17.43 4.47 4.48
N ILE A 277 16.22 4.92 4.80
CA ILE A 277 16.00 6.18 5.54
C ILE A 277 16.55 6.07 6.97
N LEU A 278 16.31 4.98 7.67
CA LEU A 278 16.85 4.75 9.02
C LEU A 278 18.39 4.69 9.03
N LYS A 279 19.02 4.34 7.90
CA LYS A 279 20.48 4.40 7.69
C LYS A 279 20.99 5.79 7.24
N GLY A 280 20.11 6.80 7.19
CA GLY A 280 20.46 8.19 6.92
C GLY A 280 20.26 8.67 5.49
N GLU A 281 19.72 7.85 4.58
CA GLU A 281 19.40 8.29 3.23
C GLU A 281 18.18 9.22 3.25
N LYS A 282 18.25 10.33 2.52
CA LYS A 282 17.16 11.30 2.48
C LYS A 282 16.03 10.79 1.57
N PRO A 283 14.75 10.81 2.01
CA PRO A 283 13.63 10.36 1.16
C PRO A 283 13.60 11.03 -0.21
N GLY A 284 13.91 12.32 -0.26
CA GLY A 284 13.93 13.09 -1.51
C GLY A 284 15.00 12.68 -2.51
N ALA A 285 16.00 11.90 -2.11
CA ALA A 285 17.00 11.31 -3.00
C ALA A 285 16.55 9.95 -3.57
N ILE A 286 15.46 9.39 -3.06
CA ILE A 286 14.94 8.08 -3.45
C ILE A 286 13.77 8.31 -4.43
N ALA A 287 13.86 7.71 -5.61
CA ALA A 287 12.77 7.72 -6.58
C ALA A 287 11.55 6.97 -6.04
N SER A 288 10.35 7.35 -6.48
CA SER A 288 9.15 6.55 -6.28
C SER A 288 9.26 5.23 -7.04
N GLU A 289 8.90 4.13 -6.39
CA GLU A 289 8.97 2.79 -6.96
C GLU A 289 7.58 2.27 -7.32
N THR A 290 7.53 1.29 -8.21
CA THR A 290 6.32 0.52 -8.57
C THR A 290 6.57 -0.95 -8.33
N SER A 291 5.51 -1.73 -8.12
CA SER A 291 5.54 -3.18 -8.22
C SER A 291 4.99 -3.59 -9.58
N ASP A 292 5.74 -4.36 -10.35
CA ASP A 292 5.37 -4.81 -11.70
C ASP A 292 4.99 -6.30 -11.76
N LYS A 293 5.21 -7.04 -10.66
CA LYS A 293 4.87 -8.44 -10.56
C LYS A 293 3.38 -8.63 -10.28
N LEU A 294 2.65 -9.05 -11.29
CA LEU A 294 1.22 -9.35 -11.19
C LEU A 294 0.97 -10.84 -11.01
N GLU A 295 -0.05 -11.18 -10.23
CA GLU A 295 -0.49 -12.53 -9.93
C GLU A 295 -1.97 -12.68 -10.31
N LEU A 296 -2.29 -13.73 -11.06
CA LEU A 296 -3.66 -14.05 -11.43
C LEU A 296 -4.26 -15.05 -10.41
N PHE A 297 -5.34 -14.64 -9.76
CA PHE A 297 -6.14 -15.50 -8.90
C PHE A 297 -7.52 -15.67 -9.51
N VAL A 298 -8.12 -16.87 -9.38
CA VAL A 298 -9.46 -17.17 -9.88
C VAL A 298 -10.26 -17.95 -8.85
N ASN A 299 -11.59 -17.79 -8.87
CA ASN A 299 -12.54 -18.45 -7.98
C ASN A 299 -13.69 -19.03 -8.80
N PRO A 300 -13.62 -20.32 -9.18
CA PRO A 300 -14.68 -20.97 -9.95
C PRO A 300 -16.02 -21.02 -9.22
N GLY A 301 -16.02 -21.14 -7.88
CA GLY A 301 -17.25 -21.14 -7.09
C GLY A 301 -17.95 -19.77 -7.11
N ALA A 302 -17.18 -18.68 -7.14
CA ALA A 302 -17.74 -17.34 -7.33
C ALA A 302 -18.28 -17.16 -8.75
N ALA A 303 -17.56 -17.68 -9.76
CA ALA A 303 -17.99 -17.63 -11.15
C ALA A 303 -19.34 -18.35 -11.35
N GLU A 304 -19.53 -19.54 -10.80
CA GLU A 304 -20.79 -20.27 -10.85
C GLU A 304 -21.94 -19.47 -10.23
N LYS A 305 -21.74 -18.91 -9.01
CA LYS A 305 -22.74 -18.08 -8.32
C LYS A 305 -23.14 -16.85 -9.13
N GLN A 306 -22.18 -16.27 -9.85
CA GLN A 306 -22.35 -15.06 -10.67
C GLN A 306 -22.69 -15.35 -12.13
N GLY A 307 -22.97 -16.63 -12.48
CA GLY A 307 -23.47 -17.04 -13.79
C GLY A 307 -22.41 -17.06 -14.89
N VAL A 308 -21.13 -17.24 -14.55
CA VAL A 308 -20.00 -17.31 -15.49
C VAL A 308 -19.37 -18.69 -15.51
N THR A 309 -19.03 -19.17 -16.68
CA THR A 309 -18.19 -20.35 -16.87
C THR A 309 -16.79 -19.92 -17.26
N LEU A 310 -15.78 -20.24 -16.45
CA LEU A 310 -14.40 -19.92 -16.72
C LEU A 310 -13.79 -20.84 -17.77
N SER A 311 -12.96 -20.28 -18.66
CA SER A 311 -12.21 -21.10 -19.63
C SER A 311 -11.10 -21.87 -18.96
N GLN A 312 -10.76 -23.04 -19.53
CA GLN A 312 -9.64 -23.87 -19.04
C GLN A 312 -8.30 -23.11 -19.10
N ASP A 313 -8.13 -22.23 -20.10
CA ASP A 313 -6.91 -21.44 -20.24
C ASP A 313 -6.78 -20.38 -19.12
N LEU A 314 -7.89 -19.77 -18.68
CA LEU A 314 -7.87 -18.86 -17.55
C LEU A 314 -7.49 -19.59 -16.25
N LEU A 315 -8.00 -20.81 -16.06
CA LEU A 315 -7.68 -21.64 -14.89
C LEU A 315 -6.22 -22.12 -14.88
N LYS A 316 -5.67 -22.48 -16.04
CA LYS A 316 -4.25 -22.91 -16.19
C LYS A 316 -3.27 -21.76 -15.93
N ASP A 317 -3.60 -20.55 -16.36
CA ASP A 317 -2.75 -19.36 -16.17
C ASP A 317 -2.77 -18.84 -14.74
N ALA A 318 -3.75 -19.28 -13.92
CA ALA A 318 -3.89 -18.78 -12.56
C ALA A 318 -2.76 -19.28 -11.66
N LYS A 319 -2.12 -18.36 -10.94
CA LYS A 319 -1.19 -18.67 -9.85
C LYS A 319 -1.93 -19.41 -8.72
N GLN A 320 -3.19 -19.03 -8.48
CA GLN A 320 -4.02 -19.65 -7.46
C GLN A 320 -5.47 -19.79 -7.94
N VAL A 321 -5.99 -21.00 -7.81
CA VAL A 321 -7.42 -21.31 -7.97
C VAL A 321 -8.01 -21.50 -6.57
N ILE A 322 -8.97 -20.65 -6.20
CA ILE A 322 -9.68 -20.71 -4.92
C ILE A 322 -10.71 -21.84 -5.02
N LYS A 323 -10.73 -22.73 -4.03
CA LYS A 323 -11.67 -23.86 -3.95
C LYS A 323 -12.86 -23.53 -3.08
#